data_4beda2aa3e566f55ccb25756b3cfdbbb
#
_entry.id   4beda2aa3e566f55ccb25756b3cfdbbb
#
_cell.length_a   1.000
_cell.length_b   1.000
_cell.length_c   1.000
_cell.angle_alpha   90.00
_cell.angle_beta   90.00
_cell.angle_gamma   90.00
#
_symmetry.space_group_name_H-M   'P 1'
#
loop_
_entity.id
_entity.type
_entity.pdbx_description
1 polymer ?
#
loop_
_entity_poly.entity_id
_entity_poly.type
_entity_poly.pdbx_seq_one_letter_code
_entity_poly.pdbx_strand_id
1 'polypeptide(L)'
;MSGLIGKKIGMTSVFSAEGKNIPCTVIEAGPCVVTQVKTPEKDGYAAVQLAYDEVSEKNTSNPLMGHFKRANTTPKRKLVEFTSFEKELNLGDVVTVDIFEDDDWVDVTGISKGKGFQGVVKRHGFGGGGGQTHGQHNRQRKPGSLGASSYPSRVFKGKRLPGRTGGDRVKVLNLRILKKLPENNLLLVKGSIPGAKGSYLIIED
;
A
#
# COMPACT_ATOMS: atom_id res chain seq x y z
N MET A 1 4.65 13.40 10.49
CA MET A 1 4.38 12.50 9.35
C MET A 1 3.23 13.07 8.53
N SER A 2 3.55 13.72 7.44
CA SER A 2 2.57 14.18 6.47
C SER A 2 2.26 13.04 5.50
N GLY A 3 1.07 12.97 4.94
CA GLY A 3 0.75 11.87 4.06
C GLY A 3 -0.32 12.20 3.03
N LEU A 4 -0.34 11.43 1.94
CA LEU A 4 -1.32 11.51 0.87
C LEU A 4 -1.85 10.14 0.48
N ILE A 5 -3.04 10.16 -0.10
CA ILE A 5 -3.59 9.01 -0.80
C ILE A 5 -3.29 9.17 -2.28
N GLY A 6 -2.79 8.11 -2.89
CA GLY A 6 -2.50 8.09 -4.32
C GLY A 6 -2.97 6.83 -5.02
N LYS A 7 -2.76 6.80 -6.33
CA LYS A 7 -3.10 5.69 -7.23
C LYS A 7 -1.90 5.33 -8.10
N LYS A 8 -1.57 4.05 -8.15
CA LYS A 8 -0.47 3.57 -8.98
C LYS A 8 -0.81 3.66 -10.46
N ILE A 9 -0.11 4.47 -11.21
CA ILE A 9 -0.27 4.55 -12.68
C ILE A 9 0.54 3.46 -13.36
N GLY A 10 1.83 3.36 -13.05
CA GLY A 10 2.71 2.40 -13.69
C GLY A 10 4.17 2.56 -13.28
N MET A 11 5.05 1.92 -14.03
CA MET A 11 6.49 2.08 -13.88
C MET A 11 7.10 2.61 -15.16
N THR A 12 8.12 3.43 -14.99
CA THR A 12 8.96 3.99 -16.05
C THR A 12 10.40 4.07 -15.57
N SER A 13 11.26 4.68 -16.33
CA SER A 13 12.62 4.99 -15.92
C SER A 13 12.97 6.43 -16.24
N VAL A 14 13.86 7.01 -15.45
CA VAL A 14 14.39 8.36 -15.60
C VAL A 14 15.91 8.28 -15.61
N PHE A 15 16.55 9.06 -16.45
CA PHE A 15 18.01 9.16 -16.46
C PHE A 15 18.47 10.22 -15.46
N SER A 16 19.47 9.87 -14.64
CA SER A 16 20.16 10.84 -13.78
C SER A 16 21.04 11.78 -14.61
N ALA A 17 21.50 12.86 -14.00
CA ALA A 17 22.47 13.77 -14.61
C ALA A 17 23.78 13.06 -15.04
N GLU A 18 24.11 11.95 -14.37
CA GLU A 18 25.26 11.10 -14.69
C GLU A 18 24.98 10.06 -15.82
N GLY A 19 23.80 10.09 -16.45
CA GLY A 19 23.40 9.13 -17.45
C GLY A 19 22.95 7.75 -16.94
N LYS A 20 22.83 7.55 -15.61
CA LYS A 20 22.33 6.30 -15.02
C LYS A 20 20.83 6.15 -15.20
N ASN A 21 20.39 5.02 -15.71
CA ASN A 21 18.96 4.69 -15.80
C ASN A 21 18.42 4.28 -14.43
N ILE A 22 17.47 5.07 -13.89
CA ILE A 22 16.83 4.84 -12.60
C ILE A 22 15.40 4.36 -12.81
N PRO A 23 15.05 3.11 -12.46
CA PRO A 23 13.67 2.64 -12.53
C PRO A 23 12.83 3.34 -11.47
N CYS A 24 11.65 3.81 -11.85
CA CYS A 24 10.73 4.52 -10.96
C CYS A 24 9.28 4.12 -11.18
N THR A 25 8.48 4.34 -10.17
CA THR A 25 7.03 4.20 -10.24
C THR A 25 6.38 5.56 -10.26
N VAL A 26 5.40 5.72 -11.15
CA VAL A 26 4.56 6.92 -11.26
C VAL A 26 3.31 6.71 -10.42
N ILE A 27 3.07 7.63 -9.51
CA ILE A 27 1.92 7.66 -8.62
C ILE A 27 1.14 8.95 -8.90
N GLU A 28 -0.15 8.85 -9.11
CA GLU A 28 -1.07 9.97 -9.04
C GLU A 28 -1.41 10.20 -7.57
N ALA A 29 -0.90 11.27 -6.97
CA ALA A 29 -1.00 11.55 -5.54
C ALA A 29 -1.83 12.81 -5.31
N GLY A 30 -3.04 12.64 -4.79
CA GLY A 30 -3.99 13.74 -4.61
C GLY A 30 -4.65 14.24 -5.91
N PRO A 31 -5.41 15.34 -5.88
CA PRO A 31 -5.70 16.14 -4.68
C PRO A 31 -6.56 15.37 -3.66
N CYS A 32 -6.21 15.47 -2.39
CA CYS A 32 -6.97 14.88 -1.28
C CYS A 32 -7.70 15.99 -0.52
N VAL A 33 -8.95 15.73 -0.13
CA VAL A 33 -9.77 16.69 0.63
C VAL A 33 -9.86 16.23 2.08
N VAL A 34 -9.72 17.18 3.02
CA VAL A 34 -9.90 16.93 4.46
C VAL A 34 -11.39 16.77 4.75
N THR A 35 -11.80 15.58 5.16
CA THR A 35 -13.20 15.25 5.47
C THR A 35 -13.50 15.24 6.97
N GLN A 36 -12.51 15.12 7.81
CA GLN A 36 -12.64 15.20 9.24
C GLN A 36 -11.31 15.56 9.91
N VAL A 37 -11.37 16.42 10.91
CA VAL A 37 -10.27 16.67 11.84
C VAL A 37 -10.67 16.08 13.19
N LYS A 38 -9.87 15.16 13.70
CA LYS A 38 -10.07 14.51 14.99
C LYS A 38 -9.22 15.18 16.06
N THR A 39 -9.82 15.41 17.22
CA THR A 39 -9.16 16.04 18.36
C THR A 39 -9.15 15.11 19.56
N PRO A 40 -8.11 15.17 20.42
CA PRO A 40 -8.01 14.32 21.61
C PRO A 40 -9.21 14.44 22.55
N GLU A 41 -9.85 15.61 22.59
CA GLU A 41 -10.99 15.89 23.48
C GLU A 41 -12.27 15.14 23.08
N LYS A 42 -12.49 14.98 21.75
CA LYS A 42 -13.72 14.35 21.21
C LYS A 42 -13.51 12.90 20.81
N ASP A 43 -12.38 12.61 20.18
CA ASP A 43 -12.10 11.32 19.52
C ASP A 43 -11.07 10.48 20.30
N GLY A 44 -10.42 11.05 21.33
CA GLY A 44 -9.40 10.40 22.13
C GLY A 44 -8.00 10.39 21.49
N TYR A 45 -7.85 10.87 20.26
CA TYR A 45 -6.58 11.01 19.53
C TYR A 45 -6.67 12.10 18.47
N ALA A 46 -5.51 12.64 18.09
CA ALA A 46 -5.41 13.62 17.01
C ALA A 46 -5.15 12.94 15.67
N ALA A 47 -5.96 13.24 14.66
CA ALA A 47 -5.79 12.75 13.30
C ALA A 47 -6.53 13.63 12.28
N VAL A 48 -6.04 13.60 11.04
CA VAL A 48 -6.70 14.23 9.89
C VAL A 48 -7.16 13.12 8.95
N GLN A 49 -8.43 13.10 8.61
CA GLN A 49 -8.99 12.18 7.63
C GLN A 49 -8.97 12.83 6.25
N LEU A 50 -8.24 12.21 5.32
CA LEU A 50 -8.18 12.60 3.92
C LEU A 50 -9.07 11.70 3.06
N ALA A 51 -9.66 12.29 2.04
CA ALA A 51 -10.51 11.62 1.05
C ALA A 51 -9.95 11.81 -0.36
N TYR A 52 -9.97 10.73 -1.16
CA TYR A 52 -9.43 10.70 -2.52
C TYR A 52 -10.31 9.90 -3.48
N ASP A 53 -10.23 10.24 -4.77
CA ASP A 53 -10.93 9.62 -5.90
C ASP A 53 -12.45 9.79 -5.86
N GLU A 54 -13.01 10.44 -6.85
CA GLU A 54 -14.43 10.78 -6.89
C GLU A 54 -15.32 9.57 -7.18
N VAL A 55 -16.47 9.57 -6.55
CA VAL A 55 -17.50 8.56 -6.76
C VAL A 55 -18.83 9.23 -7.04
N SER A 56 -19.59 8.66 -7.97
CA SER A 56 -20.96 9.09 -8.24
C SER A 56 -21.83 8.96 -6.99
N GLU A 57 -22.70 9.94 -6.75
CA GLU A 57 -23.65 9.96 -5.64
C GLU A 57 -24.53 8.72 -5.58
N LYS A 58 -24.90 8.16 -6.75
CA LYS A 58 -25.69 6.93 -6.86
C LYS A 58 -25.03 5.71 -6.22
N ASN A 59 -23.68 5.71 -6.15
CA ASN A 59 -22.90 4.62 -5.58
C ASN A 59 -22.47 4.88 -4.14
N THR A 60 -22.97 5.96 -3.52
CA THR A 60 -22.62 6.37 -2.16
C THR A 60 -23.81 6.21 -1.23
N SER A 61 -23.60 5.61 -0.07
CA SER A 61 -24.65 5.46 0.94
C SER A 61 -25.02 6.80 1.60
N ASN A 62 -26.26 6.95 2.06
CA ASN A 62 -26.75 8.17 2.70
C ASN A 62 -25.88 8.66 3.89
N PRO A 63 -25.41 7.78 4.80
CA PRO A 63 -24.51 8.21 5.87
C PRO A 63 -23.19 8.85 5.36
N LEU A 64 -22.58 8.24 4.33
CA LEU A 64 -21.37 8.79 3.72
C LEU A 64 -21.65 10.10 2.99
N MET A 65 -22.80 10.24 2.33
CA MET A 65 -23.22 11.50 1.73
C MET A 65 -23.29 12.62 2.77
N GLY A 66 -23.87 12.34 3.96
CA GLY A 66 -23.90 13.29 5.07
C GLY A 66 -22.51 13.68 5.57
N HIS A 67 -21.56 12.71 5.59
CA HIS A 67 -20.18 12.94 5.97
C HIS A 67 -19.46 13.90 4.99
N PHE A 68 -19.58 13.64 3.68
CA PHE A 68 -18.96 14.50 2.66
C PHE A 68 -19.62 15.89 2.56
N LYS A 69 -20.93 16.00 2.77
CA LYS A 69 -21.63 17.29 2.83
C LYS A 69 -21.10 18.21 3.93
N ARG A 70 -20.71 17.67 5.10
CA ARG A 70 -20.08 18.46 6.16
C ARG A 70 -18.76 19.08 5.74
N ALA A 71 -18.00 18.39 4.88
CA ALA A 71 -16.73 18.88 4.35
C ALA A 71 -16.88 19.69 3.06
N ASN A 72 -18.11 20.02 2.63
CA ASN A 72 -18.40 20.69 1.37
C ASN A 72 -17.71 20.07 0.15
N THR A 73 -17.64 18.73 0.11
CA THR A 73 -16.97 18.01 -0.97
C THR A 73 -17.89 16.98 -1.62
N THR A 74 -17.56 16.60 -2.87
CA THR A 74 -18.18 15.47 -3.56
C THR A 74 -17.81 14.15 -2.90
N PRO A 75 -18.64 13.10 -3.04
CA PRO A 75 -18.32 11.79 -2.50
C PRO A 75 -16.99 11.25 -3.03
N LYS A 76 -16.17 10.73 -2.13
CA LYS A 76 -14.85 10.16 -2.44
C LYS A 76 -14.81 8.66 -2.10
N ARG A 77 -14.00 7.93 -2.84
CA ARG A 77 -13.94 6.47 -2.76
C ARG A 77 -13.05 5.96 -1.64
N LYS A 78 -11.96 6.65 -1.37
CA LYS A 78 -10.96 6.22 -0.39
C LYS A 78 -10.82 7.24 0.71
N LEU A 79 -11.00 6.79 1.95
CA LEU A 79 -10.81 7.55 3.17
C LEU A 79 -9.65 6.91 3.95
N VAL A 80 -8.73 7.72 4.42
CA VAL A 80 -7.61 7.29 5.27
C VAL A 80 -7.36 8.37 6.31
N GLU A 81 -7.02 7.95 7.53
CA GLU A 81 -6.62 8.83 8.61
C GLU A 81 -5.10 8.85 8.72
N PHE A 82 -4.57 10.06 8.88
CA PHE A 82 -3.17 10.31 9.14
C PHE A 82 -3.03 10.94 10.53
N THR A 83 -2.23 10.30 11.35
CA THR A 83 -1.87 10.83 12.67
C THR A 83 -0.66 11.75 12.53
N SER A 84 -0.58 12.80 13.35
CA SER A 84 0.60 13.69 13.39
C SER A 84 0.88 14.47 12.09
N PHE A 85 -0.15 15.06 11.50
CA PHE A 85 0.04 16.00 10.38
C PHE A 85 0.77 17.26 10.88
N GLU A 86 1.83 17.69 10.20
CA GLU A 86 2.66 18.83 10.64
C GLU A 86 1.96 20.18 10.46
N LYS A 87 1.12 20.29 9.43
CA LYS A 87 0.34 21.51 9.17
C LYS A 87 -1.03 21.39 9.82
N GLU A 88 -1.49 22.46 10.43
CA GLU A 88 -2.89 22.58 10.84
C GLU A 88 -3.78 22.65 9.61
N LEU A 89 -4.65 21.68 9.48
CA LEU A 89 -5.59 21.55 8.37
C LEU A 89 -7.02 21.73 8.88
N ASN A 90 -7.82 22.43 8.10
CA ASN A 90 -9.23 22.63 8.37
C ASN A 90 -10.11 21.71 7.52
N LEU A 91 -11.35 21.56 7.95
CA LEU A 91 -12.34 20.79 7.21
C LEU A 91 -12.57 21.41 5.82
N GLY A 92 -12.46 20.58 4.77
CA GLY A 92 -12.61 21.03 3.39
C GLY A 92 -11.32 21.48 2.70
N ASP A 93 -10.21 21.60 3.43
CA ASP A 93 -8.92 21.94 2.82
C ASP A 93 -8.48 20.87 1.81
N VAL A 94 -7.76 21.31 0.79
CA VAL A 94 -7.22 20.43 -0.26
C VAL A 94 -5.72 20.27 -0.06
N VAL A 95 -5.28 19.03 0.02
CA VAL A 95 -3.87 18.67 0.15
C VAL A 95 -3.38 18.09 -1.17
N THR A 96 -2.31 18.66 -1.72
CA THR A 96 -1.71 18.29 -3.00
C THR A 96 -0.32 17.69 -2.83
N VAL A 97 0.31 17.30 -3.93
CA VAL A 97 1.68 16.75 -3.96
C VAL A 97 2.73 17.72 -3.38
N ASP A 98 2.39 19.00 -3.24
CA ASP A 98 3.32 20.05 -2.77
C ASP A 98 3.80 19.87 -1.33
N ILE A 99 3.15 18.99 -0.56
CA ILE A 99 3.59 18.65 0.80
C ILE A 99 4.93 17.92 0.82
N PHE A 100 5.32 17.26 -0.28
CA PHE A 100 6.59 16.56 -0.42
C PHE A 100 7.60 17.42 -1.17
N GLU A 101 8.88 17.26 -0.86
CA GLU A 101 9.98 17.88 -1.60
C GLU A 101 10.65 16.88 -2.54
N ASP A 102 11.37 17.39 -3.56
CA ASP A 102 12.20 16.53 -4.40
C ASP A 102 13.37 16.00 -3.57
N ASP A 103 13.75 14.75 -3.80
CA ASP A 103 14.79 14.02 -3.08
C ASP A 103 14.43 13.58 -1.64
N ASP A 104 13.24 13.86 -1.15
CA ASP A 104 12.75 13.34 0.11
C ASP A 104 12.54 11.82 0.10
N TRP A 105 12.44 11.27 1.30
CA TRP A 105 12.16 9.85 1.51
C TRP A 105 10.74 9.65 1.96
N VAL A 106 10.04 8.69 1.34
CA VAL A 106 8.67 8.35 1.67
C VAL A 106 8.47 6.87 1.85
N ASP A 107 7.52 6.53 2.69
CA ASP A 107 7.02 5.19 2.90
C ASP A 107 5.74 4.98 2.07
N VAL A 108 5.67 3.90 1.32
CA VAL A 108 4.50 3.61 0.49
C VAL A 108 3.83 2.33 0.93
N THR A 109 2.60 2.47 1.43
CA THR A 109 1.75 1.35 1.84
C THR A 109 0.72 1.03 0.75
N GLY A 110 0.59 -0.23 0.41
CA GLY A 110 -0.40 -0.71 -0.57
C GLY A 110 -0.77 -2.16 -0.37
N ILE A 111 -1.74 -2.63 -1.16
CA ILE A 111 -2.13 -4.04 -1.18
C ILE A 111 -1.33 -4.76 -2.27
N SER A 112 -0.56 -5.76 -1.88
CA SER A 112 0.25 -6.56 -2.81
C SER A 112 -0.62 -7.33 -3.80
N LYS A 113 -0.05 -7.66 -4.98
CA LYS A 113 -0.77 -8.48 -5.97
C LYS A 113 -1.10 -9.86 -5.39
N GLY A 114 -2.37 -10.26 -5.46
CA GLY A 114 -2.80 -11.60 -5.09
C GLY A 114 -2.21 -12.65 -6.03
N LYS A 115 -1.77 -13.78 -5.48
CA LYS A 115 -1.20 -14.92 -6.21
C LYS A 115 -2.02 -16.20 -6.02
N GLY A 116 -3.16 -16.10 -5.34
CA GLY A 116 -4.02 -17.23 -5.02
C GLY A 116 -3.38 -18.20 -4.02
N PHE A 117 -3.85 -19.46 -4.02
CA PHE A 117 -3.29 -20.52 -3.19
C PHE A 117 -1.96 -21.01 -3.78
N GLN A 118 -0.89 -20.98 -2.99
CA GLN A 118 0.44 -21.37 -3.41
C GLN A 118 1.03 -22.44 -2.50
N GLY A 119 1.83 -23.33 -3.11
CA GLY A 119 2.62 -24.30 -2.39
C GLY A 119 3.78 -23.65 -1.62
N VAL A 120 4.38 -24.41 -0.71
CA VAL A 120 5.44 -23.96 0.21
C VAL A 120 6.70 -23.46 -0.50
N VAL A 121 7.01 -24.00 -1.67
CA VAL A 121 8.18 -23.58 -2.46
C VAL A 121 8.02 -22.12 -2.90
N LYS A 122 6.87 -21.73 -3.47
CA LYS A 122 6.62 -20.36 -3.92
C LYS A 122 6.27 -19.42 -2.76
N ARG A 123 5.53 -19.92 -1.77
CA ARG A 123 5.04 -19.09 -0.65
C ARG A 123 6.14 -18.78 0.36
N HIS A 124 7.01 -19.76 0.66
CA HIS A 124 7.99 -19.64 1.75
C HIS A 124 9.44 -19.87 1.31
N GLY A 125 9.69 -20.13 0.02
CA GLY A 125 11.04 -20.38 -0.48
C GLY A 125 11.63 -21.74 -0.08
N PHE A 126 10.81 -22.74 0.21
CA PHE A 126 11.32 -24.08 0.55
C PHE A 126 12.00 -24.75 -0.65
N GLY A 127 13.10 -25.46 -0.40
CA GLY A 127 13.84 -26.20 -1.43
C GLY A 127 13.08 -27.40 -1.99
N GLY A 128 12.17 -28.00 -1.22
CA GLY A 128 11.49 -29.24 -1.59
C GLY A 128 12.34 -30.47 -1.34
N GLY A 129 12.00 -31.59 -1.97
CA GLY A 129 12.61 -32.91 -1.73
C GLY A 129 13.60 -33.35 -2.82
N GLY A 130 14.48 -32.48 -3.30
CA GLY A 130 15.50 -32.85 -4.30
C GLY A 130 14.96 -33.25 -5.69
N GLY A 131 15.83 -33.69 -6.56
CA GLY A 131 15.51 -34.12 -7.94
C GLY A 131 14.96 -35.55 -8.04
N GLN A 132 14.64 -35.95 -9.27
CA GLN A 132 14.21 -37.32 -9.57
C GLN A 132 15.43 -38.23 -9.69
N THR A 133 15.78 -38.93 -8.61
CA THR A 133 16.86 -39.92 -8.59
C THR A 133 16.44 -41.15 -7.78
N HIS A 134 16.86 -42.35 -8.20
CA HIS A 134 16.70 -43.60 -7.43
C HIS A 134 15.27 -43.81 -6.87
N GLY A 135 14.24 -43.72 -7.72
CA GLY A 135 12.84 -43.93 -7.32
C GLY A 135 12.16 -42.74 -6.60
N GLN A 136 12.78 -41.59 -6.51
CA GLN A 136 12.17 -40.39 -5.98
C GLN A 136 11.03 -39.89 -6.90
N HIS A 137 9.77 -40.03 -6.47
CA HIS A 137 8.59 -39.58 -7.20
C HIS A 137 7.66 -38.74 -6.29
N ASN A 138 6.92 -37.81 -6.86
CA ASN A 138 5.81 -37.09 -6.22
C ASN A 138 6.12 -36.35 -4.90
N ARG A 139 7.37 -36.16 -4.50
CA ARG A 139 7.79 -35.46 -3.26
C ARG A 139 8.59 -34.19 -3.48
N GLN A 140 8.80 -33.75 -4.73
CA GLN A 140 9.71 -32.67 -5.08
C GLN A 140 9.32 -31.32 -4.45
N ARG A 141 8.04 -31.00 -4.41
CA ARG A 141 7.54 -29.67 -3.93
C ARG A 141 6.79 -29.76 -2.60
N LYS A 142 7.12 -30.72 -1.77
CA LYS A 142 6.49 -30.93 -0.46
C LYS A 142 7.16 -30.13 0.64
N PRO A 143 6.41 -29.78 1.74
CA PRO A 143 6.92 -29.02 2.87
C PRO A 143 7.94 -29.74 3.73
N GLY A 144 8.06 -31.08 3.61
CA GLY A 144 8.86 -31.92 4.51
C GLY A 144 8.11 -32.26 5.79
N SER A 145 8.84 -32.45 6.90
CA SER A 145 8.25 -32.79 8.20
C SER A 145 7.38 -31.70 8.76
N LEU A 146 6.25 -32.07 9.35
CA LEU A 146 5.33 -31.15 10.01
C LEU A 146 5.55 -31.02 11.52
N GLY A 147 6.35 -31.88 12.11
CA GLY A 147 6.66 -31.88 13.56
C GLY A 147 7.19 -33.23 14.04
N ALA A 148 7.20 -33.41 15.37
CA ALA A 148 7.75 -34.58 16.08
C ALA A 148 6.74 -35.67 16.15
N SER A 149 6.16 -36.34 15.39
CA SER A 149 5.28 -37.53 15.42
C SER A 149 4.30 -37.61 16.61
N SER A 150 4.43 -38.62 17.46
CA SER A 150 3.42 -38.99 18.48
C SER A 150 3.28 -37.98 19.60
N TYR A 151 4.30 -37.23 19.91
CA TYR A 151 4.24 -36.13 20.88
C TYR A 151 4.70 -34.83 20.22
N PRO A 152 3.95 -33.74 20.28
CA PRO A 152 2.68 -33.47 20.98
C PRO A 152 1.40 -33.85 20.22
N SER A 153 1.43 -34.71 19.20
CA SER A 153 0.32 -35.20 18.37
C SER A 153 -0.48 -34.08 17.66
N ARG A 154 0.17 -32.96 17.40
CA ARG A 154 -0.44 -31.82 16.69
C ARG A 154 0.59 -31.07 15.86
N VAL A 155 0.12 -30.31 14.88
CA VAL A 155 0.91 -29.31 14.17
C VAL A 155 0.71 -27.97 14.85
N PHE A 156 1.79 -27.32 15.24
CA PHE A 156 1.72 -26.00 15.90
C PHE A 156 1.18 -24.92 14.97
N LYS A 157 0.50 -23.94 15.55
CA LYS A 157 0.08 -22.71 14.84
C LYS A 157 1.31 -21.98 14.30
N GLY A 158 1.16 -21.28 13.19
CA GLY A 158 2.26 -20.53 12.57
C GLY A 158 3.22 -21.39 11.73
N LYS A 159 3.02 -22.71 11.61
CA LYS A 159 3.82 -23.58 10.71
C LYS A 159 3.69 -23.11 9.26
N ARG A 160 4.82 -23.00 8.57
CA ARG A 160 4.88 -22.57 7.16
C ARG A 160 4.32 -23.64 6.22
N LEU A 161 3.05 -23.54 5.91
CA LEU A 161 2.29 -24.45 5.05
C LEU A 161 1.78 -23.78 3.78
N PRO A 162 1.31 -24.55 2.77
CA PRO A 162 0.63 -24.00 1.61
C PRO A 162 -0.54 -23.12 2.03
N GLY A 163 -0.87 -22.14 1.23
CA GLY A 163 -2.00 -21.24 1.49
C GLY A 163 -2.02 -20.04 0.59
N ARG A 164 -2.92 -19.12 0.86
CA ARG A 164 -3.07 -17.87 0.10
C ARG A 164 -1.80 -17.01 0.25
N THR A 165 -1.36 -16.43 -0.87
CA THR A 165 -0.19 -15.56 -0.94
C THR A 165 -0.56 -14.29 -1.69
N GLY A 166 -0.08 -13.17 -1.19
CA GLY A 166 -0.43 -11.85 -1.72
C GLY A 166 -1.85 -11.41 -1.35
N GLY A 167 -2.21 -10.20 -1.77
CA GLY A 167 -3.41 -9.54 -1.31
C GLY A 167 -3.28 -9.02 0.12
N ASP A 168 -2.05 -8.91 0.61
CA ASP A 168 -1.72 -8.45 1.95
C ASP A 168 -1.32 -6.97 1.91
N ARG A 169 -1.59 -6.24 3.01
CA ARG A 169 -1.09 -4.87 3.20
C ARG A 169 0.42 -4.93 3.41
N VAL A 170 1.16 -4.24 2.56
CA VAL A 170 2.63 -4.17 2.59
C VAL A 170 3.06 -2.72 2.58
N LYS A 171 3.97 -2.35 3.46
CA LYS A 171 4.63 -1.04 3.51
C LYS A 171 6.07 -1.19 3.00
N VAL A 172 6.43 -0.43 2.00
CA VAL A 172 7.81 -0.31 1.49
C VAL A 172 8.37 0.98 2.04
N LEU A 173 9.44 0.85 2.81
CA LEU A 173 10.05 1.95 3.54
C LEU A 173 11.14 2.64 2.72
N ASN A 174 11.39 3.91 3.03
CA ASN A 174 12.53 4.68 2.56
C ASN A 174 12.67 4.71 1.02
N LEU A 175 11.61 5.06 0.33
CA LEU A 175 11.64 5.27 -1.11
C LEU A 175 11.94 6.74 -1.42
N ARG A 176 12.97 7.01 -2.22
CA ARG A 176 13.35 8.36 -2.60
C ARG A 176 12.41 8.90 -3.66
N ILE A 177 11.93 10.12 -3.48
CA ILE A 177 11.22 10.89 -4.49
C ILE A 177 12.25 11.36 -5.52
N LEU A 178 12.02 11.08 -6.79
CA LEU A 178 12.91 11.51 -7.88
C LEU A 178 12.47 12.84 -8.48
N LYS A 179 11.15 13.04 -8.56
CA LYS A 179 10.56 14.27 -9.11
C LYS A 179 9.10 14.36 -8.74
N LYS A 180 8.63 15.56 -8.43
CA LYS A 180 7.21 15.89 -8.34
C LYS A 180 6.77 16.70 -9.55
N LEU A 181 5.55 16.47 -10.02
CA LEU A 181 4.90 17.19 -11.11
C LEU A 181 3.55 17.71 -10.62
N PRO A 182 3.53 18.89 -9.97
CA PRO A 182 2.31 19.41 -9.35
C PRO A 182 1.18 19.65 -10.34
N GLU A 183 1.48 20.09 -11.55
CA GLU A 183 0.48 20.37 -12.61
C GLU A 183 -0.42 19.16 -12.90
N ASN A 184 0.11 17.94 -12.78
CA ASN A 184 -0.58 16.70 -13.07
C ASN A 184 -0.84 15.85 -11.80
N ASN A 185 -0.53 16.34 -10.61
CA ASN A 185 -0.57 15.62 -9.34
C ASN A 185 0.22 14.30 -9.37
N LEU A 186 1.37 14.29 -10.04
CA LEU A 186 2.20 13.09 -10.18
C LEU A 186 3.43 13.15 -9.28
N LEU A 187 3.71 12.00 -8.68
CA LEU A 187 4.90 11.75 -7.87
C LEU A 187 5.69 10.58 -8.49
N LEU A 188 6.96 10.80 -8.78
CA LEU A 188 7.87 9.78 -9.27
C LEU A 188 8.72 9.27 -8.12
N VAL A 189 8.54 8.01 -7.73
CA VAL A 189 9.25 7.38 -6.62
C VAL A 189 10.20 6.31 -7.16
N LYS A 190 11.43 6.29 -6.67
CA LYS A 190 12.47 5.34 -7.07
C LYS A 190 12.06 3.90 -6.73
N GLY A 191 12.17 3.00 -7.70
CA GLY A 191 11.94 1.58 -7.51
C GLY A 191 10.49 1.15 -7.68
N SER A 192 10.14 0.01 -7.09
CA SER A 192 8.82 -0.62 -7.19
C SER A 192 8.01 -0.43 -5.92
N ILE A 193 6.71 -0.30 -6.08
CA ILE A 193 5.72 -0.18 -4.99
C ILE A 193 4.70 -1.31 -5.07
N PRO A 194 4.04 -1.68 -3.95
CA PRO A 194 3.07 -2.77 -3.94
C PRO A 194 1.85 -2.49 -4.83
N GLY A 195 1.19 -3.54 -5.25
CA GLY A 195 -0.08 -3.49 -5.97
C GLY A 195 0.01 -3.51 -7.49
N ALA A 196 -1.15 -3.63 -8.12
CA ALA A 196 -1.35 -3.55 -9.56
C ALA A 196 -1.45 -2.09 -10.02
N LYS A 197 -1.45 -1.83 -11.33
CA LYS A 197 -1.85 -0.53 -11.88
C LYS A 197 -3.27 -0.20 -11.44
N GLY A 198 -3.53 1.03 -11.05
CA GLY A 198 -4.83 1.50 -10.53
C GLY A 198 -5.10 1.17 -9.06
N SER A 199 -4.19 0.51 -8.34
CA SER A 199 -4.35 0.27 -6.90
C SER A 199 -4.12 1.54 -6.08
N TYR A 200 -4.87 1.68 -4.98
CA TYR A 200 -4.69 2.77 -4.04
C TYR A 200 -3.44 2.54 -3.18
N LEU A 201 -2.80 3.64 -2.87
CA LEU A 201 -1.58 3.70 -2.08
C LEU A 201 -1.75 4.75 -0.98
N ILE A 202 -1.08 4.53 0.13
CA ILE A 202 -0.91 5.50 1.20
C ILE A 202 0.57 5.87 1.19
N ILE A 203 0.86 7.15 1.07
CA ILE A 203 2.21 7.72 1.01
C ILE A 203 2.39 8.49 2.31
N GLU A 204 3.45 8.23 3.04
CA GLU A 204 3.80 8.84 4.34
C GLU A 204 5.27 9.22 4.32
N ASP A 205 5.61 10.38 4.85
CA ASP A 205 7.00 10.80 5.10
C ASP A 205 7.47 10.41 6.50
#